data_5ff226b6b61c2a033edfc85518ff7f8d
#
_entry.id   5ff226b6b61c2a033edfc85518ff7f8d
#
_cell.length_a   1.000
_cell.length_b   1.000
_cell.length_c   1.000
_cell.angle_alpha   90.00
_cell.angle_beta   90.00
_cell.angle_gamma   90.00
#
_symmetry.space_group_name_H-M   'P 1'
#
loop_
_entity.id
_entity.type
_entity.pdbx_description
1 polymer ?
#
loop_
_entity_poly.entity_id
_entity_poly.type
_entity_poly.pdbx_seq_one_letter_code
_entity_poly.pdbx_strand_id
1 'polypeptide(L)'
;MRIVSEGVVDVRANGIALDAGVQYQTSITPRKKKMKGEDFRFGIGVRNIGPDMTFRGGGLSSRTLIATTGADRRTLFDAQSYNLPALVNIGVSYDMRLDNNEETYFHKLTAHGNFTYNAFQSNIYSVGAEYAFKEMFFARAGFTRQGDNPLDFSKSNPKNRVPTNDVFGGVSFRVPYSKTGNAFAVDFAYAPTRIFNGNYLITLRLNFGGNE
;
A
#
# COMPACT_ATOMS: atom_id res chain seq x y z
N MET A 1 -7.36 10.60 12.51
CA MET A 1 -6.40 10.93 13.57
C MET A 1 -6.02 9.66 14.30
N ARG A 2 -4.74 9.46 14.58
CA ARG A 2 -4.22 8.25 15.20
C ARG A 2 -3.20 8.63 16.28
N ILE A 3 -3.25 7.94 17.43
CA ILE A 3 -2.22 8.05 18.46
C ILE A 3 -1.16 7.00 18.12
N VAL A 4 0.09 7.43 18.08
CA VAL A 4 1.26 6.59 17.82
C VAL A 4 2.05 6.47 19.11
N SER A 5 2.35 5.24 19.52
CA SER A 5 3.20 4.97 20.68
C SER A 5 4.25 3.94 20.27
N GLU A 6 5.49 4.31 20.41
CA GLU A 6 6.64 3.43 20.15
C GLU A 6 7.43 3.27 21.43
N GLY A 7 7.89 2.06 21.71
CA GLY A 7 8.63 1.80 22.94
C GLY A 7 9.59 0.63 22.83
N VAL A 8 10.71 0.81 23.50
CA VAL A 8 11.67 -0.24 23.84
C VAL A 8 11.73 -0.29 25.37
N VAL A 9 12.33 -1.31 25.95
CA VAL A 9 12.41 -1.46 27.40
C VAL A 9 12.86 -0.14 28.06
N ASP A 10 11.99 0.39 28.95
CA ASP A 10 12.19 1.62 29.72
C ASP A 10 12.32 2.94 28.93
N VAL A 11 11.97 2.93 27.63
CA VAL A 11 11.99 4.13 26.78
C VAL A 11 10.74 4.16 25.91
N ARG A 12 10.02 5.29 25.88
CA ARG A 12 8.80 5.47 25.07
C ARG A 12 8.76 6.82 24.37
N ALA A 13 8.21 6.83 23.18
CA ALA A 13 7.84 8.02 22.44
C ALA A 13 6.33 7.96 22.12
N ASN A 14 5.63 9.07 22.32
CA ASN A 14 4.23 9.21 21.99
C ASN A 14 4.03 10.39 21.04
N GLY A 15 3.15 10.24 20.08
CA GLY A 15 2.83 11.28 19.12
C GLY A 15 1.41 11.14 18.57
N ILE A 16 1.04 12.09 17.75
CA ILE A 16 -0.24 12.13 17.05
C ILE A 16 0.04 12.16 15.55
N ALA A 17 -0.67 11.34 14.80
CA ALA A 17 -0.61 11.32 13.36
C ALA A 17 -1.98 11.59 12.75
N LEU A 18 -1.99 12.31 11.64
CA LEU A 18 -3.16 12.57 10.81
C LEU A 18 -3.01 11.81 9.49
N ASP A 19 -4.10 11.17 9.09
CA ASP A 19 -4.25 10.54 7.80
C ASP A 19 -5.42 11.19 7.08
N ALA A 20 -5.25 11.52 5.80
CA ALA A 20 -6.28 12.13 4.96
C ALA A 20 -6.20 11.57 3.54
N GLY A 21 -7.32 11.56 2.83
CA GLY A 21 -7.34 11.12 1.45
C GLY A 21 -8.59 11.59 0.72
N VAL A 22 -8.45 11.70 -0.60
CA VAL A 22 -9.51 12.02 -1.53
C VAL A 22 -9.50 11.01 -2.66
N GLN A 23 -10.67 10.55 -3.05
CA GLN A 23 -10.88 9.70 -4.20
C GLN A 23 -11.90 10.36 -5.13
N TYR A 24 -11.58 10.38 -6.42
CA TYR A 24 -12.42 10.90 -7.49
C TYR A 24 -12.68 9.82 -8.52
N GLN A 25 -13.94 9.70 -8.94
CA GLN A 25 -14.37 8.75 -9.96
C GLN A 25 -15.18 9.49 -11.01
N THR A 26 -14.91 9.18 -12.28
CA THR A 26 -15.61 9.79 -13.40
C THR A 26 -15.62 8.89 -14.63
N SER A 27 -16.44 9.22 -15.60
CA SER A 27 -16.42 8.59 -16.91
C SER A 27 -15.77 9.54 -17.92
N ILE A 28 -14.63 9.12 -18.47
CA ILE A 28 -13.89 9.88 -19.50
C ILE A 28 -14.31 9.43 -20.89
N THR A 29 -14.65 8.15 -21.05
CA THR A 29 -15.01 7.60 -22.35
C THR A 29 -16.41 8.05 -22.76
N PRO A 30 -16.60 8.68 -23.95
CA PRO A 30 -17.91 9.02 -24.48
C PRO A 30 -18.71 7.74 -24.69
N ARG A 31 -19.74 7.53 -23.90
CA ARG A 31 -20.59 6.33 -23.98
C ARG A 31 -21.99 6.69 -24.46
N LYS A 32 -22.60 5.77 -25.19
CA LYS A 32 -24.02 5.88 -25.51
C LYS A 32 -24.83 5.84 -24.20
N LYS A 33 -25.93 6.54 -24.17
CA LYS A 33 -26.77 6.89 -23.01
C LYS A 33 -27.15 5.72 -22.05
N LYS A 34 -27.00 4.46 -22.48
CA LYS A 34 -27.37 3.26 -21.71
C LYS A 34 -26.24 2.64 -20.87
N MET A 35 -24.99 3.00 -21.13
CA MET A 35 -23.84 2.43 -20.41
C MET A 35 -23.47 3.34 -19.23
N LYS A 36 -24.08 3.12 -18.09
CA LYS A 36 -23.68 3.77 -16.82
C LYS A 36 -22.45 3.06 -16.26
N GLY A 37 -21.45 3.81 -15.86
CA GLY A 37 -20.28 3.30 -15.13
C GLY A 37 -19.08 4.23 -15.26
N GLU A 38 -18.41 4.41 -14.18
CA GLU A 38 -17.21 5.21 -14.06
C GLU A 38 -16.03 4.35 -14.53
N ASP A 39 -15.26 4.86 -15.47
CA ASP A 39 -14.13 4.17 -16.07
C ASP A 39 -12.77 4.71 -15.62
N PHE A 40 -12.76 5.89 -15.03
CA PHE A 40 -11.55 6.51 -14.51
C PHE A 40 -11.68 6.75 -13.01
N ARG A 41 -10.67 6.33 -12.26
CA ARG A 41 -10.55 6.56 -10.81
C ARG A 41 -9.18 7.14 -10.51
N PHE A 42 -9.19 8.16 -9.69
CA PHE A 42 -8.00 8.82 -9.18
C PHE A 42 -8.10 8.92 -7.65
N GLY A 43 -6.99 8.69 -6.97
CA GLY A 43 -6.94 8.82 -5.53
C GLY A 43 -5.62 9.41 -5.06
N ILE A 44 -5.68 10.25 -4.04
CA ILE A 44 -4.53 10.72 -3.30
C ILE A 44 -4.78 10.50 -1.82
N GLY A 45 -3.79 9.95 -1.14
CA GLY A 45 -3.83 9.72 0.30
C GLY A 45 -2.53 10.10 0.95
N VAL A 46 -2.62 10.77 2.08
CA VAL A 46 -1.48 11.16 2.89
C VAL A 46 -1.63 10.50 4.25
N ARG A 47 -0.56 9.91 4.75
CA ARG A 47 -0.54 9.19 6.03
C ARG A 47 0.62 9.63 6.89
N ASN A 48 0.41 9.50 8.21
CA ASN A 48 1.42 9.76 9.23
C ASN A 48 1.94 11.21 9.25
N ILE A 49 1.11 12.19 8.94
CA ILE A 49 1.47 13.60 9.14
C ILE A 49 1.33 13.93 10.62
N GLY A 50 2.41 14.31 11.26
CA GLY A 50 2.42 14.68 12.68
C GLY A 50 3.67 15.38 13.10
N PRO A 51 3.69 15.92 14.32
CA PRO A 51 4.89 16.52 14.89
C PRO A 51 5.95 15.45 15.17
N ASP A 52 7.17 15.90 15.33
CA ASP A 52 8.29 15.05 15.72
C ASP A 52 8.02 14.34 17.03
N MET A 53 8.53 13.13 17.15
CA MET A 53 8.47 12.33 18.36
C MET A 53 9.83 12.28 19.02
N THR A 54 9.84 12.24 20.36
CA THR A 54 11.08 12.14 21.14
C THR A 54 10.95 11.01 22.15
N PHE A 55 11.93 10.14 22.19
CA PHE A 55 12.00 9.08 23.19
C PHE A 55 12.32 9.66 24.56
N ARG A 56 11.62 9.17 25.59
CA ARG A 56 11.81 9.53 26.99
C ARG A 56 11.74 8.29 27.87
N GLY A 57 12.54 8.24 28.91
CA GLY A 57 12.49 7.15 29.89
C GLY A 57 13.81 6.84 30.57
N GLY A 58 13.75 5.97 31.55
CA GLY A 58 14.92 5.58 32.37
C GLY A 58 15.99 4.82 31.61
N GLY A 59 15.63 4.17 30.47
CA GLY A 59 16.58 3.47 29.60
C GLY A 59 17.56 4.40 28.88
N LEU A 60 17.28 5.71 28.82
CA LEU A 60 18.21 6.72 28.30
C LEU A 60 19.23 7.20 29.39
N SER A 61 19.60 6.35 30.32
CA SER A 61 20.55 6.69 31.36
C SER A 61 21.73 5.74 31.39
N SER A 62 22.89 6.27 31.70
CA SER A 62 24.11 5.49 31.94
C SER A 62 24.67 5.81 33.33
N ARG A 63 25.31 4.83 33.95
CA ARG A 63 26.10 5.01 35.14
C ARG A 63 27.52 5.32 34.74
N THR A 64 28.05 6.42 35.23
CA THR A 64 29.42 6.85 34.98
C THR A 64 30.14 7.05 36.30
N LEU A 65 31.31 6.42 36.45
CA LEU A 65 32.20 6.65 37.58
C LEU A 65 32.97 7.94 37.35
N ILE A 66 32.90 8.85 38.32
CA ILE A 66 33.71 10.07 38.32
C ILE A 66 35.12 9.67 38.70
N ALA A 67 36.07 9.77 37.78
CA ALA A 67 37.47 9.32 37.96
C ALA A 67 38.18 9.98 39.13
N THR A 68 37.79 11.21 39.47
CA THR A 68 38.44 11.98 40.58
C THR A 68 37.91 11.63 41.96
N THR A 69 36.69 11.13 42.10
CA THR A 69 36.06 10.88 43.40
C THR A 69 35.64 9.44 43.61
N GLY A 70 35.68 8.59 42.55
CA GLY A 70 35.16 7.22 42.58
C GLY A 70 33.65 7.15 42.80
N ALA A 71 32.93 8.28 42.74
CA ALA A 71 31.50 8.32 42.95
C ALA A 71 30.74 7.84 41.71
N ASP A 72 29.73 6.99 41.91
CA ASP A 72 28.82 6.54 40.87
C ASP A 72 27.76 7.62 40.58
N ARG A 73 27.67 8.09 39.37
CA ARG A 73 26.71 9.11 38.94
C ARG A 73 25.84 8.59 37.78
N ARG A 74 24.55 8.79 37.93
CA ARG A 74 23.60 8.52 36.82
C ARG A 74 23.55 9.73 35.92
N THR A 75 23.89 9.53 34.64
CA THR A 75 23.79 10.54 33.59
C THR A 75 22.59 10.19 32.72
N LEU A 76 21.70 11.15 32.50
CA LEU A 76 20.58 11.05 31.56
C LEU A 76 21.02 11.59 30.21
N PHE A 77 20.66 10.87 29.14
CA PHE A 77 20.86 11.32 27.77
C PHE A 77 19.54 11.86 27.20
N ASP A 78 19.61 12.99 26.55
CA ASP A 78 18.48 13.50 25.76
C ASP A 78 18.47 12.79 24.43
N ALA A 79 17.32 12.17 24.10
CA ALA A 79 17.12 11.59 22.80
C ALA A 79 16.82 12.68 21.78
N GLN A 80 17.40 12.55 20.60
CA GLN A 80 17.07 13.39 19.47
C GLN A 80 15.63 13.11 19.02
N SER A 81 14.90 14.15 18.65
CA SER A 81 13.58 14.01 18.04
C SER A 81 13.70 13.43 16.62
N TYR A 82 12.69 12.68 16.20
CA TYR A 82 12.59 12.11 14.88
C TYR A 82 11.19 12.31 14.31
N ASN A 83 11.12 12.49 13.00
CA ASN A 83 9.88 12.70 12.31
C ASN A 83 9.11 11.38 12.15
N LEU A 84 7.79 11.46 12.10
CA LEU A 84 6.98 10.31 11.71
C LEU A 84 7.22 9.94 10.23
N PRO A 85 7.19 8.63 9.89
CA PRO A 85 7.35 8.18 8.51
C PRO A 85 6.12 8.56 7.66
N ALA A 86 6.11 9.81 7.18
CA ALA A 86 5.05 10.32 6.32
C ALA A 86 5.06 9.62 4.95
N LEU A 87 3.88 9.26 4.48
CA LEU A 87 3.64 8.59 3.20
C LEU A 87 2.62 9.38 2.38
N VAL A 88 2.90 9.58 1.09
CA VAL A 88 1.93 10.09 0.13
C VAL A 88 1.72 9.04 -0.95
N ASN A 89 0.46 8.62 -1.14
CA ASN A 89 0.07 7.67 -2.16
C ASN A 89 -0.77 8.39 -3.22
N ILE A 90 -0.42 8.22 -4.48
CA ILE A 90 -1.17 8.72 -5.63
C ILE A 90 -1.48 7.51 -6.51
N GLY A 91 -2.77 7.25 -6.72
CA GLY A 91 -3.23 6.11 -7.51
C GLY A 91 -4.14 6.54 -8.65
N VAL A 92 -4.01 5.89 -9.77
CA VAL A 92 -4.88 6.04 -10.94
C VAL A 92 -5.29 4.68 -11.46
N SER A 93 -6.52 4.56 -11.90
CA SER A 93 -6.98 3.36 -12.60
C SER A 93 -7.95 3.70 -13.72
N TYR A 94 -7.88 2.93 -14.79
CA TYR A 94 -8.72 3.11 -15.96
C TYR A 94 -9.28 1.77 -16.43
N ASP A 95 -10.61 1.71 -16.57
CA ASP A 95 -11.36 0.52 -17.01
C ASP A 95 -11.68 0.61 -18.49
N MET A 96 -11.16 -0.33 -19.27
CA MET A 96 -11.43 -0.51 -20.69
C MET A 96 -12.35 -1.71 -20.88
N ARG A 97 -13.52 -1.48 -21.44
CA ARG A 97 -14.42 -2.56 -21.88
C ARG A 97 -14.05 -2.92 -23.31
N LEU A 98 -13.77 -4.19 -23.55
CA LEU A 98 -13.30 -4.66 -24.86
C LEU A 98 -14.46 -5.12 -25.76
N ASP A 99 -15.66 -5.27 -25.20
CA ASP A 99 -16.84 -5.71 -25.96
C ASP A 99 -17.66 -4.53 -26.46
N ASN A 100 -18.17 -4.67 -27.68
CA ASN A 100 -19.08 -3.68 -28.29
C ASN A 100 -20.56 -3.83 -27.86
N ASN A 101 -20.87 -4.78 -26.98
CA ASN A 101 -22.25 -4.99 -26.53
C ASN A 101 -22.67 -3.96 -25.50
N GLU A 102 -23.78 -3.28 -25.76
CA GLU A 102 -24.26 -2.15 -24.94
C GLU A 102 -24.88 -2.59 -23.59
N GLU A 103 -25.28 -3.84 -23.44
CA GLU A 103 -26.01 -4.32 -22.24
C GLU A 103 -25.17 -5.20 -21.31
N THR A 104 -24.26 -5.98 -21.84
CA THR A 104 -23.41 -6.89 -21.07
C THR A 104 -22.00 -6.93 -21.62
N TYR A 105 -21.02 -6.60 -20.81
CA TYR A 105 -19.63 -6.77 -21.20
C TYR A 105 -19.09 -8.08 -20.61
N PHE A 106 -18.47 -8.88 -21.46
CA PHE A 106 -17.80 -10.10 -21.03
C PHE A 106 -16.32 -9.89 -20.75
N HIS A 107 -15.72 -8.89 -21.40
CA HIS A 107 -14.29 -8.63 -21.32
C HIS A 107 -13.99 -7.22 -20.82
N LYS A 108 -13.31 -7.11 -19.70
CA LYS A 108 -12.86 -5.84 -19.14
C LYS A 108 -11.37 -5.92 -18.84
N LEU A 109 -10.64 -4.91 -19.28
CA LEU A 109 -9.24 -4.71 -18.94
C LEU A 109 -9.13 -3.43 -18.08
N THR A 110 -8.53 -3.55 -16.91
CA THR A 110 -8.27 -2.41 -16.02
C THR A 110 -6.77 -2.19 -15.92
N ALA A 111 -6.32 -0.99 -16.23
CA ALA A 111 -4.94 -0.56 -15.99
C ALA A 111 -4.85 0.21 -14.67
N HIS A 112 -3.79 -0.03 -13.90
CA HIS A 112 -3.53 0.61 -12.62
C HIS A 112 -2.14 1.23 -12.60
N GLY A 113 -2.02 2.41 -12.02
CA GLY A 113 -0.75 3.04 -11.70
C GLY A 113 -0.80 3.56 -10.27
N ASN A 114 0.28 3.37 -9.52
CA ASN A 114 0.41 3.91 -8.18
C ASN A 114 1.82 4.44 -7.95
N PHE A 115 1.90 5.59 -7.30
CA PHE A 115 3.13 6.20 -6.82
C PHE A 115 3.03 6.38 -5.31
N THR A 116 4.04 5.93 -4.59
CA THR A 116 4.17 6.14 -3.15
C THR A 116 5.44 6.91 -2.87
N TYR A 117 5.29 8.13 -2.40
CA TYR A 117 6.37 8.89 -1.79
C TYR A 117 6.57 8.42 -0.35
N ASN A 118 7.82 8.18 0.04
CA ASN A 118 8.19 7.78 1.38
C ASN A 118 9.25 8.73 1.91
N ALA A 119 8.98 9.39 3.05
CA ALA A 119 9.91 10.38 3.62
C ALA A 119 11.25 9.78 4.11
N PHE A 120 11.29 8.47 4.41
CA PHE A 120 12.47 7.79 4.99
C PHE A 120 13.13 6.78 4.05
N GLN A 121 12.46 6.41 2.97
CA GLN A 121 12.95 5.41 2.03
C GLN A 121 12.75 5.92 0.61
N SER A 122 13.37 5.23 -0.34
CA SER A 122 13.13 5.53 -1.76
C SER A 122 11.68 5.34 -2.14
N ASN A 123 11.23 6.13 -3.12
CA ASN A 123 9.87 6.11 -3.64
C ASN A 123 9.51 4.75 -4.26
N ILE A 124 8.23 4.43 -4.27
CA ILE A 124 7.72 3.20 -4.87
C ILE A 124 6.81 3.54 -6.04
N TYR A 125 7.09 2.94 -7.18
CA TYR A 125 6.30 3.01 -8.40
C TYR A 125 5.69 1.65 -8.68
N SER A 126 4.39 1.61 -8.91
CA SER A 126 3.67 0.36 -9.21
C SER A 126 2.79 0.56 -10.42
N VAL A 127 2.83 -0.40 -11.33
CA VAL A 127 1.91 -0.49 -12.46
C VAL A 127 1.32 -1.89 -12.52
N GLY A 128 0.09 -2.01 -12.96
CA GLY A 128 -0.56 -3.30 -13.06
C GLY A 128 -1.70 -3.30 -14.06
N ALA A 129 -2.10 -4.50 -14.43
CA ALA A 129 -3.26 -4.73 -15.26
C ALA A 129 -4.10 -5.87 -14.67
N GLU A 130 -5.39 -5.73 -14.77
CA GLU A 130 -6.38 -6.74 -14.42
C GLU A 130 -7.26 -7.01 -15.64
N TYR A 131 -7.34 -8.27 -16.04
CA TYR A 131 -8.30 -8.74 -17.02
C TYR A 131 -9.43 -9.46 -16.32
N ALA A 132 -10.67 -9.06 -16.57
CA ALA A 132 -11.87 -9.67 -16.04
C ALA A 132 -12.72 -10.27 -17.16
N PHE A 133 -13.08 -11.54 -17.00
CA PHE A 133 -14.00 -12.25 -17.89
C PHE A 133 -15.31 -12.52 -17.14
N LYS A 134 -16.41 -11.98 -17.68
CA LYS A 134 -17.78 -12.08 -17.11
C LYS A 134 -17.90 -11.69 -15.64
N GLU A 135 -16.94 -10.90 -15.12
CA GLU A 135 -16.83 -10.59 -13.68
C GLU A 135 -16.76 -11.83 -12.75
N MET A 136 -16.46 -12.98 -13.33
CA MET A 136 -16.32 -14.24 -12.62
C MET A 136 -14.86 -14.69 -12.55
N PHE A 137 -14.10 -14.51 -13.60
CA PHE A 137 -12.68 -14.84 -13.65
C PHE A 137 -11.86 -13.58 -13.79
N PHE A 138 -10.81 -13.45 -12.99
CA PHE A 138 -9.89 -12.32 -13.01
C PHE A 138 -8.45 -12.83 -13.08
N ALA A 139 -7.67 -12.26 -13.99
CA ALA A 139 -6.22 -12.45 -14.06
C ALA A 139 -5.55 -11.11 -13.84
N ARG A 140 -4.55 -11.07 -12.98
CA ARG A 140 -3.84 -9.86 -12.58
C ARG A 140 -2.35 -10.02 -12.73
N ALA A 141 -1.70 -9.00 -13.24
CA ALA A 141 -0.25 -8.91 -13.27
C ALA A 141 0.17 -7.49 -12.89
N GLY A 142 1.30 -7.38 -12.22
CA GLY A 142 1.81 -6.09 -11.81
C GLY A 142 3.33 -6.09 -11.69
N PHE A 143 3.85 -4.88 -11.71
CA PHE A 143 5.25 -4.58 -11.55
C PHE A 143 5.40 -3.47 -10.52
N THR A 144 6.32 -3.65 -9.58
CA THR A 144 6.63 -2.66 -8.54
C THR A 144 8.13 -2.41 -8.50
N ARG A 145 8.50 -1.15 -8.47
CA ARG A 145 9.90 -0.75 -8.35
C ARG A 145 10.07 0.28 -7.24
N GLN A 146 11.10 0.10 -6.45
CA GLN A 146 11.55 1.06 -5.46
C GLN A 146 12.84 1.72 -5.95
N GLY A 147 12.92 3.06 -5.89
CA GLY A 147 14.07 3.85 -6.30
C GLY A 147 13.69 5.31 -6.52
N ASP A 148 14.68 6.16 -6.67
CA ASP A 148 14.45 7.60 -6.92
C ASP A 148 14.15 7.87 -8.39
N ASN A 149 14.60 7.00 -9.29
CA ASN A 149 14.30 7.06 -10.72
C ASN A 149 13.66 5.74 -11.19
N PRO A 150 12.38 5.74 -11.63
CA PRO A 150 11.68 4.55 -12.07
C PRO A 150 12.24 3.98 -13.39
N LEU A 151 12.91 4.80 -14.20
CA LEU A 151 13.46 4.43 -15.51
C LEU A 151 14.94 4.02 -15.45
N ASP A 152 15.56 4.07 -14.28
CA ASP A 152 16.93 3.61 -14.11
C ASP A 152 16.96 2.08 -14.01
N PHE A 153 17.14 1.41 -15.13
CA PHE A 153 17.33 -0.04 -15.23
C PHE A 153 18.81 -0.44 -15.03
N SER A 154 19.73 0.52 -14.89
CA SER A 154 21.12 0.24 -14.59
C SER A 154 21.27 -0.17 -13.13
N LYS A 155 21.75 -1.36 -12.89
CA LYS A 155 22.20 -1.97 -11.62
C LYS A 155 21.66 -1.26 -10.38
N SER A 156 20.40 -1.48 -10.06
CA SER A 156 19.79 -0.94 -8.87
C SER A 156 20.66 -1.23 -7.64
N ASN A 157 20.94 -0.17 -6.90
CA ASN A 157 21.67 -0.23 -5.64
C ASN A 157 21.01 -1.27 -4.71
N PRO A 158 21.71 -2.33 -4.26
CA PRO A 158 21.12 -3.39 -3.44
C PRO A 158 20.48 -2.89 -2.15
N LYS A 159 20.85 -1.70 -1.68
CA LYS A 159 20.37 -1.11 -0.44
C LYS A 159 18.93 -0.54 -0.53
N ASN A 160 18.41 -0.29 -1.73
CA ASN A 160 17.14 0.38 -1.94
C ASN A 160 16.06 -0.54 -2.57
N ARG A 161 16.21 -1.85 -2.45
CA ARG A 161 15.27 -2.78 -3.08
C ARG A 161 14.24 -3.30 -2.10
N VAL A 162 12.97 -3.25 -2.51
CA VAL A 162 11.90 -4.00 -1.86
C VAL A 162 12.32 -5.48 -1.80
N PRO A 163 12.05 -6.20 -0.70
CA PRO A 163 12.38 -7.63 -0.59
C PRO A 163 11.72 -8.52 -1.66
N THR A 164 10.68 -8.01 -2.31
CA THR A 164 9.96 -8.68 -3.38
C THR A 164 10.61 -8.45 -4.74
N ASN A 165 10.55 -9.42 -5.62
CA ASN A 165 10.86 -9.22 -7.03
C ASN A 165 9.85 -8.23 -7.63
N ASP A 166 10.31 -7.52 -8.66
CA ASP A 166 9.57 -6.41 -9.25
C ASP A 166 8.24 -6.85 -9.91
N VAL A 167 8.04 -8.13 -10.21
CA VAL A 167 6.84 -8.67 -10.89
C VAL A 167 6.02 -9.54 -9.94
N PHE A 168 4.72 -9.43 -9.97
CA PHE A 168 3.77 -10.25 -9.23
C PHE A 168 2.52 -10.53 -10.07
N GLY A 169 1.78 -11.58 -9.72
CA GLY A 169 0.57 -11.94 -10.43
C GLY A 169 -0.41 -12.73 -9.59
N GLY A 170 -1.62 -12.84 -10.07
CA GLY A 170 -2.67 -13.59 -9.40
C GLY A 170 -3.88 -13.85 -10.26
N VAL A 171 -4.69 -14.78 -9.81
CA VAL A 171 -5.97 -15.13 -10.42
C VAL A 171 -7.05 -15.16 -9.35
N SER A 172 -8.27 -14.83 -9.75
CA SER A 172 -9.43 -14.91 -8.87
C SER A 172 -10.58 -15.57 -9.60
N PHE A 173 -11.34 -16.32 -8.87
CA PHE A 173 -12.58 -16.92 -9.36
C PHE A 173 -13.73 -16.51 -8.44
N ARG A 174 -14.76 -15.88 -9.01
CA ARG A 174 -15.95 -15.39 -8.31
C ARG A 174 -17.19 -16.11 -8.82
N VAL A 175 -17.93 -16.72 -7.92
CA VAL A 175 -19.20 -17.39 -8.23
C VAL A 175 -20.33 -16.62 -7.56
N PRO A 176 -21.23 -15.99 -8.31
CA PRO A 176 -22.45 -15.46 -7.74
C PRO A 176 -23.38 -16.63 -7.37
N TYR A 177 -23.87 -16.67 -6.13
CA TYR A 177 -24.80 -17.72 -5.68
C TYR A 177 -26.20 -17.20 -5.39
N SER A 178 -26.43 -15.89 -5.55
CA SER A 178 -27.76 -15.30 -5.39
C SER A 178 -27.97 -14.16 -6.39
N LYS A 179 -29.23 -13.97 -6.78
CA LYS A 179 -29.66 -12.84 -7.60
C LYS A 179 -29.54 -11.49 -6.88
N THR A 180 -29.40 -11.50 -5.56
CA THR A 180 -29.22 -10.32 -4.70
C THR A 180 -27.76 -9.83 -4.60
N GLY A 181 -26.87 -10.32 -5.46
CA GLY A 181 -25.49 -9.87 -5.50
C GLY A 181 -24.54 -10.60 -4.55
N ASN A 182 -25.03 -11.63 -3.84
CA ASN A 182 -24.15 -12.46 -3.01
C ASN A 182 -23.21 -13.28 -3.88
N ALA A 183 -21.94 -13.30 -3.54
CA ALA A 183 -20.92 -14.02 -4.28
C ALA A 183 -19.85 -14.61 -3.36
N PHE A 184 -19.37 -15.78 -3.74
CA PHE A 184 -18.17 -16.40 -3.17
C PHE A 184 -17.00 -16.17 -4.12
N ALA A 185 -15.84 -15.83 -3.60
CA ALA A 185 -14.63 -15.70 -4.42
C ALA A 185 -13.42 -16.37 -3.76
N VAL A 186 -12.59 -16.95 -4.60
CA VAL A 186 -11.28 -17.50 -4.23
C VAL A 186 -10.23 -16.72 -5.01
N ASP A 187 -9.28 -16.16 -4.29
CA ASP A 187 -8.16 -15.42 -4.87
C ASP A 187 -6.87 -16.20 -4.62
N PHE A 188 -6.04 -16.31 -5.62
CA PHE A 188 -4.67 -16.83 -5.53
C PHE A 188 -3.73 -15.77 -6.06
N ALA A 189 -2.66 -15.46 -5.30
CA ALA A 189 -1.62 -14.55 -5.75
C ALA A 189 -0.23 -15.11 -5.43
N TYR A 190 0.72 -14.77 -6.31
CA TYR A 190 2.12 -15.10 -6.16
C TYR A 190 2.96 -13.84 -6.31
N ALA A 191 3.81 -13.61 -5.32
CA ALA A 191 4.78 -12.52 -5.31
C ALA A 191 6.17 -13.13 -5.07
N PRO A 192 7.02 -13.26 -6.10
CA PRO A 192 8.38 -13.75 -5.95
C PRO A 192 9.18 -12.82 -5.05
N THR A 193 10.03 -13.39 -4.21
CA THR A 193 10.94 -12.64 -3.34
C THR A 193 12.38 -12.93 -3.69
N ARG A 194 13.30 -12.07 -3.28
CA ARG A 194 14.74 -12.25 -3.55
C ARG A 194 15.43 -13.12 -2.52
N ILE A 195 14.85 -13.28 -1.35
CA ILE A 195 15.44 -13.97 -0.21
C ILE A 195 14.84 -15.37 -0.06
N PHE A 196 13.55 -15.52 -0.39
CA PHE A 196 12.80 -16.76 -0.30
C PHE A 196 12.20 -17.13 -1.66
N ASN A 197 11.69 -18.36 -1.81
CA ASN A 197 11.07 -18.84 -3.05
C ASN A 197 9.79 -18.11 -3.47
N GLY A 198 9.41 -17.05 -2.76
CA GLY A 198 8.21 -16.24 -3.03
C GLY A 198 7.12 -16.45 -2.00
N ASN A 199 6.16 -15.54 -2.00
CA ASN A 199 4.97 -15.56 -1.15
C ASN A 199 3.77 -16.03 -1.98
N TYR A 200 3.07 -17.03 -1.48
CA TYR A 200 1.79 -17.51 -2.00
C TYR A 200 0.69 -17.01 -1.08
N LEU A 201 -0.32 -16.36 -1.64
CA LEU A 201 -1.48 -15.88 -0.90
C LEU A 201 -2.72 -16.55 -1.45
N ILE A 202 -3.53 -17.12 -0.56
CA ILE A 202 -4.85 -17.66 -0.88
C ILE A 202 -5.85 -16.91 0.01
N THR A 203 -6.87 -16.34 -0.62
CA THR A 203 -7.91 -15.58 0.08
C THR A 203 -9.29 -16.09 -0.30
N LEU A 204 -10.14 -16.31 0.69
CA LEU A 204 -11.54 -16.61 0.50
C LEU A 204 -12.35 -15.35 0.85
N ARG A 205 -13.24 -14.94 -0.05
CA ARG A 205 -14.12 -13.79 0.16
C ARG A 205 -15.58 -14.19 0.02
N LEU A 206 -16.37 -13.74 0.98
CA LEU A 206 -17.83 -13.83 0.94
C LEU A 206 -18.37 -12.40 0.81
N ASN A 207 -19.06 -12.13 -0.28
CA ASN A 207 -19.75 -10.87 -0.48
C ASN A 207 -21.24 -11.08 -0.23
N PHE A 208 -21.79 -10.30 0.67
CA PHE A 208 -23.23 -10.25 0.93
C PHE A 208 -23.76 -8.96 0.28
N GLY A 209 -24.53 -9.11 -0.81
CA GLY A 209 -25.22 -7.99 -1.44
C GLY A 209 -26.34 -7.53 -0.52
N GLY A 210 -26.28 -6.31 0.00
CA GLY A 210 -27.43 -5.65 0.60
C GLY A 210 -28.33 -5.13 -0.52
N ASN A 211 -29.64 -5.31 -0.40
CA ASN A 211 -30.60 -4.57 -1.23
C ASN A 211 -30.48 -3.08 -0.83
N GLU A 212 -29.95 -2.24 -1.71
CA GLU A 212 -30.25 -0.82 -1.73
C GLU A 212 -31.49 -0.55 -2.58
#